data_959b2ee823c3e7add9808ca24db2307d
#
_entry.id   959b2ee823c3e7add9808ca24db2307d
#
_cell.length_a   1.000
_cell.length_b   1.000
_cell.length_c   1.000
_cell.angle_alpha   90.00
_cell.angle_beta   90.00
_cell.angle_gamma   90.00
#
_symmetry.space_group_name_H-M   'P 1'
#
loop_
_entity.id
_entity.type
_entity.pdbx_description
1 polymer ?
#
loop_
_entity_poly.entity_id
_entity_poly.type
_entity_poly.pdbx_seq_one_letter_code
_entity_poly.pdbx_strand_id
1 'polypeptide(L)'
;MTLKINLQKSVAEMLVLSILNNGTMYGYQLIQELEAQSKGLFSIKEGTLYPMLYRLIDNNMVSFEKKLVGKRRTRVYYNITEDGKEYLQQILKSYQDMVQGVANVLVKNGQSIHIVTE
;
A
#
# COMPACT_ATOMS: atom_id res chain seq x y z
N MET A 1 7.36 6.22 -23.99
CA MET A 1 6.21 5.43 -23.54
C MET A 1 6.46 4.90 -22.14
N THR A 2 5.54 5.16 -21.25
CA THR A 2 5.66 4.72 -19.86
C THR A 2 4.89 3.41 -19.67
N LEU A 3 5.60 2.37 -19.24
CA LEU A 3 4.95 1.11 -18.86
C LEU A 3 4.34 1.26 -17.47
N LYS A 4 3.03 1.07 -17.40
CA LYS A 4 2.36 0.93 -16.10
C LYS A 4 2.59 -0.49 -15.60
N ILE A 5 3.23 -0.59 -14.45
CA ILE A 5 3.49 -1.87 -13.80
C ILE A 5 2.26 -2.24 -12.97
N ASN A 6 1.73 -3.44 -13.17
CA ASN A 6 0.66 -3.95 -12.34
C ASN A 6 1.15 -4.13 -10.91
N LEU A 7 0.40 -3.58 -9.96
CA LEU A 7 0.74 -3.64 -8.56
C LEU A 7 0.54 -5.07 -8.05
N GLN A 8 1.61 -5.71 -7.61
CA GLN A 8 1.53 -7.04 -7.03
C GLN A 8 0.88 -6.98 -5.66
N LYS A 9 0.21 -8.07 -5.27
CA LYS A 9 -0.56 -8.14 -4.04
C LYS A 9 0.22 -7.70 -2.80
N SER A 10 1.43 -8.23 -2.61
CA SER A 10 2.26 -7.92 -1.43
C SER A 10 2.74 -6.47 -1.44
N VAL A 11 3.06 -5.92 -2.60
CA VAL A 11 3.45 -4.53 -2.74
C VAL A 11 2.26 -3.63 -2.44
N ALA A 12 1.08 -3.96 -2.95
CA ALA A 12 -0.14 -3.20 -2.69
C ALA A 12 -0.48 -3.16 -1.20
N GLU A 13 -0.40 -4.31 -0.51
CA GLU A 13 -0.63 -4.38 0.93
C GLU A 13 0.37 -3.52 1.70
N MET A 14 1.65 -3.59 1.33
CA MET A 14 2.70 -2.78 1.95
C MET A 14 2.41 -1.29 1.82
N LEU A 15 2.03 -0.84 0.63
CA LEU A 15 1.76 0.58 0.38
C LEU A 15 0.52 1.06 1.12
N VAL A 16 -0.56 0.28 1.11
CA VAL A 16 -1.80 0.62 1.82
C VAL A 16 -1.56 0.68 3.33
N LEU A 17 -0.87 -0.31 3.90
CA LEU A 17 -0.54 -0.30 5.32
C LEU A 17 0.36 0.86 5.68
N SER A 18 1.31 1.21 4.82
CA SER A 18 2.19 2.36 5.04
C SER A 18 1.40 3.67 5.12
N ILE A 19 0.43 3.85 4.23
CA ILE A 19 -0.43 5.03 4.24
C ILE A 19 -1.29 5.06 5.50
N LEU A 20 -1.90 3.93 5.87
CA LEU A 20 -2.71 3.82 7.08
C LEU A 20 -1.90 4.03 8.35
N ASN A 21 -0.60 3.75 8.32
CA ASN A 21 0.27 3.99 9.48
C ASN A 21 0.39 5.48 9.83
N ASN A 22 0.05 6.37 8.91
CA ASN A 22 0.06 7.81 9.14
C ASN A 22 -1.29 8.36 9.60
N GLY A 23 -2.34 7.56 9.59
CA GLY A 23 -3.66 7.99 10.05
C GLY A 23 -4.79 7.21 9.42
N THR A 24 -5.95 7.35 10.03
CA THR A 24 -7.20 6.74 9.59
C THR A 24 -7.65 7.30 8.26
N MET A 25 -8.09 6.44 7.36
CA MET A 25 -8.59 6.85 6.05
C MET A 25 -9.77 5.99 5.60
N TYR A 26 -10.66 6.59 4.79
CA TYR A 26 -11.69 5.82 4.10
C TYR A 26 -11.16 5.34 2.73
N GLY A 27 -11.88 4.37 2.13
CA GLY A 27 -11.36 3.67 0.93
C GLY A 27 -11.00 4.56 -0.24
N TYR A 28 -11.88 5.49 -0.60
CA TYR A 28 -11.60 6.40 -1.71
C TYR A 28 -10.38 7.29 -1.44
N GLN A 29 -10.20 7.70 -0.19
CA GLN A 29 -9.04 8.48 0.23
C GLN A 29 -7.74 7.68 0.07
N LEU A 30 -7.76 6.38 0.37
CA LEU A 30 -6.61 5.50 0.15
C LEU A 30 -6.24 5.44 -1.34
N ILE A 31 -7.24 5.34 -2.22
CA ILE A 31 -7.03 5.32 -3.66
C ILE A 31 -6.34 6.61 -4.11
N GLN A 32 -6.85 7.75 -3.67
CA GLN A 32 -6.30 9.06 -4.02
C GLN A 32 -4.87 9.24 -3.49
N GLU A 33 -4.64 8.83 -2.23
CA GLU A 33 -3.34 8.99 -1.59
C GLU A 33 -2.28 8.10 -2.24
N LEU A 34 -2.63 6.89 -2.61
CA LEU A 34 -1.68 6.00 -3.28
C LEU A 34 -1.20 6.60 -4.61
N GLU A 35 -2.11 7.09 -5.40
CA GLU A 35 -1.76 7.71 -6.68
C GLU A 35 -0.94 8.99 -6.47
N ALA A 36 -1.37 9.85 -5.57
CA ALA A 36 -0.68 11.11 -5.29
C ALA A 36 0.72 10.89 -4.72
N GLN A 37 0.85 10.03 -3.72
CA GLN A 37 2.14 9.79 -3.06
C GLN A 37 3.13 9.07 -3.97
N SER A 38 2.65 8.20 -4.87
CA SER A 38 3.51 7.54 -5.84
C SER A 38 3.82 8.43 -7.06
N LYS A 39 3.33 9.66 -7.08
CA LYS A 39 3.47 10.59 -8.21
C LYS A 39 2.93 9.98 -9.51
N GLY A 40 1.81 9.28 -9.39
CA GLY A 40 1.12 8.67 -10.52
C GLY A 40 1.71 7.36 -11.01
N LEU A 41 2.76 6.84 -10.36
CA LEU A 41 3.39 5.58 -10.80
C LEU A 41 2.54 4.36 -10.45
N PHE A 42 1.77 4.43 -9.38
CA PHE A 42 0.86 3.36 -8.98
C PHE A 42 -0.56 3.89 -8.88
N SER A 43 -1.51 3.04 -9.26
CA SER A 43 -2.92 3.28 -9.02
C SER A 43 -3.57 1.97 -8.60
N ILE A 44 -4.66 2.07 -7.85
CA ILE A 44 -5.43 0.91 -7.42
C ILE A 44 -6.91 1.22 -7.63
N LYS A 45 -7.65 0.23 -8.09
CA LYS A 45 -9.09 0.35 -8.31
C LYS A 45 -9.84 -0.22 -7.10
N GLU A 46 -11.10 0.21 -6.94
CA GLU A 46 -11.97 -0.28 -5.88
C GLU A 46 -12.07 -1.80 -5.85
N GLY A 47 -12.19 -2.42 -7.04
CA GLY A 47 -12.28 -3.88 -7.17
C GLY A 47 -11.06 -4.63 -6.67
N THR A 48 -9.92 -3.97 -6.53
CA THR A 48 -8.70 -4.53 -5.96
C THR A 48 -8.53 -4.14 -4.50
N LEU A 49 -8.83 -2.88 -4.17
CA LEU A 49 -8.63 -2.36 -2.83
C LEU A 49 -9.53 -3.03 -1.79
N TYR A 50 -10.84 -3.08 -2.04
CA TYR A 50 -11.77 -3.56 -1.02
C TYR A 50 -11.58 -5.04 -0.67
N PRO A 51 -11.39 -5.96 -1.62
CA PRO A 51 -11.06 -7.35 -1.25
C PRO A 51 -9.76 -7.45 -0.44
N MET A 52 -8.77 -6.61 -0.74
CA MET A 52 -7.52 -6.56 0.02
C MET A 52 -7.77 -6.09 1.45
N LEU A 53 -8.55 -5.02 1.63
CA LEU A 53 -8.89 -4.51 2.96
C LEU A 53 -9.63 -5.57 3.77
N TYR A 54 -10.55 -6.31 3.16
CA TYR A 54 -11.29 -7.39 3.85
C TYR A 54 -10.36 -8.50 4.30
N ARG A 55 -9.37 -8.89 3.48
CA ARG A 55 -8.37 -9.88 3.88
C ARG A 55 -7.52 -9.37 5.05
N LEU A 56 -7.12 -8.11 5.00
CA LEU A 56 -6.33 -7.51 6.08
C LEU A 56 -7.12 -7.43 7.38
N ILE A 57 -8.43 -7.15 7.29
CA ILE A 57 -9.31 -7.15 8.45
C ILE A 57 -9.45 -8.57 9.01
N ASP A 58 -9.68 -9.56 8.14
CA ASP A 58 -9.82 -10.96 8.57
C ASP A 58 -8.56 -11.48 9.27
N ASN A 59 -7.40 -10.96 8.89
CA ASN A 59 -6.11 -11.35 9.49
C ASN A 59 -5.68 -10.41 10.62
N ASN A 60 -6.58 -9.57 11.09
CA ASN A 60 -6.36 -8.64 12.20
C ASN A 60 -5.23 -7.61 11.95
N MET A 61 -4.94 -7.31 10.70
CA MET A 61 -3.92 -6.31 10.33
C MET A 61 -4.50 -4.91 10.21
N VAL A 62 -5.80 -4.82 9.93
CA VAL A 62 -6.57 -3.59 9.76
C VAL A 62 -7.86 -3.73 10.55
N SER A 63 -8.27 -2.67 11.19
CA SER A 63 -9.59 -2.54 11.79
C SER A 63 -10.38 -1.47 11.06
N PHE A 64 -11.67 -1.43 11.29
CA PHE A 64 -12.53 -0.42 10.67
C PHE A 64 -13.56 0.09 11.65
N GLU A 65 -14.05 1.28 11.37
CA GLU A 65 -15.21 1.82 12.09
C GLU A 65 -16.07 2.60 11.10
N LYS A 66 -17.36 2.57 11.35
CA LYS A 66 -18.32 3.35 10.57
C LYS A 66 -18.56 4.67 11.26
N LYS A 67 -18.51 5.76 10.51
CA LYS A 67 -18.78 7.10 11.01
C LYS A 67 -19.90 7.73 10.19
N LEU A 68 -20.81 8.41 10.87
CA LEU A 68 -21.84 9.18 10.22
C LEU A 68 -21.23 10.46 9.66
N VAL A 69 -21.38 10.67 8.35
CA VAL A 69 -20.95 11.90 7.69
C VAL A 69 -22.17 12.54 7.07
N GLY A 70 -22.56 13.71 7.60
CA GLY A 70 -23.82 14.35 7.23
C GLY A 70 -25.01 13.67 7.87
N LYS A 71 -26.22 13.91 7.34
CA LYS A 71 -27.47 13.50 8.02
C LYS A 71 -27.82 12.03 7.83
N ARG A 72 -27.38 11.38 6.72
CA ARG A 72 -27.80 10.01 6.36
C ARG A 72 -26.73 9.16 5.73
N ARG A 73 -25.48 9.63 5.69
CA ARG A 73 -24.39 8.87 5.07
C ARG A 73 -23.48 8.33 6.12
N THR A 74 -23.14 7.05 5.99
CA THR A 74 -22.06 6.46 6.77
C THR A 74 -20.85 6.25 5.86
N ARG A 75 -19.69 6.41 6.44
CA ARG A 75 -18.42 6.20 5.77
C ARG A 75 -17.60 5.24 6.62
N VAL A 76 -16.97 4.26 5.96
CA VAL A 76 -16.12 3.29 6.65
C VAL A 76 -14.70 3.83 6.65
N TYR A 77 -14.11 3.93 7.82
CA TYR A 77 -12.72 4.35 8.02
C TYR A 77 -11.90 3.16 8.46
N TYR A 78 -10.70 3.07 7.91
CA TYR A 78 -9.77 1.96 8.16
C TYR A 78 -8.58 2.43 8.96
N ASN A 79 -8.12 1.56 9.86
CA ASN A 79 -6.98 1.82 10.75
C ASN A 79 -6.04 0.65 10.69
N ILE A 80 -4.73 0.91 10.76
CA ILE A 80 -3.76 -0.17 10.95
C ILE A 80 -3.76 -0.59 12.41
N THR A 81 -3.69 -1.90 12.66
CA THR A 81 -3.57 -2.46 14.01
C THR A 81 -2.10 -2.61 14.39
N GLU A 82 -1.82 -2.97 15.65
CA GLU A 82 -0.45 -3.28 16.07
C GLU A 82 0.11 -4.47 15.28
N ASP A 83 -0.72 -5.51 15.06
CA ASP A 83 -0.34 -6.64 14.20
C ASP A 83 -0.05 -6.18 12.77
N GLY A 84 -0.83 -5.23 12.27
CA GLY A 84 -0.61 -4.64 10.95
C GLY A 84 0.70 -3.90 10.84
N LYS A 85 1.08 -3.18 11.89
CA LYS A 85 2.37 -2.47 11.93
C LYS A 85 3.54 -3.46 11.90
N GLU A 86 3.44 -4.54 12.64
CA GLU A 86 4.45 -5.59 12.65
C GLU A 86 4.56 -6.27 11.30
N TYR A 87 3.42 -6.61 10.70
CA TYR A 87 3.36 -7.20 9.37
C TYR A 87 3.99 -6.24 8.33
N LEU A 88 3.70 -4.94 8.42
CA LEU A 88 4.29 -3.94 7.53
C LEU A 88 5.82 -3.98 7.58
N GLN A 89 6.40 -4.10 8.78
CA GLN A 89 7.86 -4.17 8.93
C GLN A 89 8.43 -5.45 8.29
N GLN A 90 7.72 -6.57 8.40
CA GLN A 90 8.13 -7.83 7.79
C GLN A 90 8.14 -7.75 6.25
N ILE A 91 7.06 -7.26 5.67
CA ILE A 91 6.99 -7.14 4.21
C ILE A 91 7.94 -6.08 3.67
N LEU A 92 8.16 -5.02 4.42
CA LEU A 92 9.14 -3.99 4.06
C LEU A 92 10.55 -4.58 3.96
N LYS A 93 10.93 -5.41 4.96
CA LYS A 93 12.22 -6.09 4.95
C LYS A 93 12.36 -7.00 3.74
N SER A 94 11.33 -7.81 3.45
CA SER A 94 11.34 -8.70 2.29
C SER A 94 11.44 -7.91 0.98
N TYR A 95 10.75 -6.79 0.91
CA TYR A 95 10.80 -5.91 -0.26
C TYR A 95 12.20 -5.32 -0.46
N GLN A 96 12.83 -4.85 0.62
CA GLN A 96 14.19 -4.31 0.56
C GLN A 96 15.18 -5.35 0.07
N ASP A 97 15.08 -6.59 0.55
CA ASP A 97 15.93 -7.68 0.11
C ASP A 97 15.73 -7.99 -1.38
N MET A 98 14.46 -7.99 -1.82
CA MET A 98 14.14 -8.19 -3.24
C MET A 98 14.73 -7.08 -4.10
N VAL A 99 14.55 -5.83 -3.72
CA VAL A 99 15.09 -4.68 -4.45
C VAL A 99 16.63 -4.76 -4.54
N GLN A 100 17.27 -5.11 -3.43
CA GLN A 100 18.73 -5.26 -3.42
C GLN A 100 19.18 -6.39 -4.34
N GLY A 101 18.50 -7.53 -4.30
CA GLY A 101 18.80 -8.66 -5.18
C GLY A 101 18.65 -8.30 -6.66
N VAL A 102 17.55 -7.62 -7.00
CA VAL A 102 17.31 -7.14 -8.37
C VAL A 102 18.43 -6.19 -8.80
N ALA A 103 18.77 -5.21 -7.95
CA ALA A 103 19.83 -4.26 -8.26
C ALA A 103 21.18 -4.95 -8.48
N ASN A 104 21.51 -5.94 -7.64
CA ASN A 104 22.75 -6.69 -7.78
C ASN A 104 22.87 -7.37 -9.16
N VAL A 105 21.82 -8.00 -9.62
CA VAL A 105 21.79 -8.66 -10.92
C VAL A 105 21.90 -7.65 -12.06
N LEU A 106 21.13 -6.57 -12.00
CA LEU A 106 21.13 -5.55 -13.04
C LEU A 106 22.51 -4.90 -13.19
N VAL A 107 23.11 -4.52 -12.08
CA VAL A 107 24.44 -3.90 -12.07
C VAL A 107 25.48 -4.84 -12.62
N LYS A 108 25.44 -6.12 -12.25
CA LYS A 108 26.37 -7.14 -12.77
C LYS A 108 26.29 -7.24 -14.30
N ASN A 109 25.13 -6.98 -14.86
CA ASN A 109 24.88 -7.10 -16.31
C ASN A 109 24.90 -5.75 -17.03
N GLY A 110 25.50 -4.72 -16.40
CA GLY A 110 25.78 -3.45 -17.09
C GLY A 110 24.62 -2.45 -17.05
N GLN A 111 23.58 -2.69 -16.24
CA GLN A 111 22.46 -1.77 -16.11
C GLN A 111 22.64 -0.85 -14.91
N SER A 112 22.15 0.38 -15.03
CA SER A 112 22.09 1.31 -13.92
C SER A 112 20.70 1.30 -13.33
N ILE A 113 20.63 1.41 -12.00
CA ILE A 113 19.35 1.58 -11.31
C ILE A 113 19.47 2.77 -10.36
N HIS A 114 18.48 3.66 -10.41
CA HIS A 114 18.43 4.85 -9.58
C HIS A 114 17.27 4.70 -8.61
N ILE A 115 17.58 4.83 -7.31
CA ILE A 115 16.56 4.90 -6.26
C ILE A 115 16.69 6.27 -5.62
N VAL A 116 15.60 7.05 -5.68
CA VAL A 116 15.56 8.35 -5.04
C VAL A 116 15.02 8.15 -3.62
N THR A 117 15.86 8.41 -2.63
CA THR A 117 15.46 8.42 -1.23
C THR A 117 15.48 9.86 -0.73
N GLU A 118 14.43 10.24 0.00
CA GLU A 118 14.37 11.54 0.67
C GLU A 118 14.67 11.40 2.14
#